data_a0c1fb488f806e83d8bcbd38fa544247
#
_entry.id   a0c1fb488f806e83d8bcbd38fa544247
#
_cell.length_a   1.000
_cell.length_b   1.000
_cell.length_c   1.000
_cell.angle_alpha   90.00
_cell.angle_beta   90.00
_cell.angle_gamma   90.00
#
_symmetry.space_group_name_H-M   'P 1'
#
loop_
_entity.id
_entity.type
_entity.pdbx_description
1 polymer ?
#
loop_
_entity_poly.entity_id
_entity_poly.type
_entity_poly.pdbx_seq_one_letter_code
_entity_poly.pdbx_strand_id
1 'polypeptide(L)'
;MRLTNEQREQVITLRRKHSLSEVASLAGLSLGSVKSIISRSGLFTDNPRHRAMFTLPPLQSSGETLPAVPELPPQEVVTGDKEIDALLWLRQVIGTGDPVRIAQAKEAAGRITTPSDELEKRYGKWLVGKGGHVLAGLGSIGFANLDGLAKRSIERRANEAEAIGRFGDALWDDTQAEAFCLESLRGLETETWDYPPELVAERFKAHPELMPHTLSDCLHELAYWDDLYRLRRACSKDYDTHQEVWSRDQFIFTVMLAELRPRNRDEARATLRHLLDSERRDWKEVDRILDNLIG
;
A
#
# COMPACT_ATOMS: atom_id res chain seq x y z
N MET A 1 -0.32 -47.25 11.23
CA MET A 1 -1.73 -46.85 11.43
C MET A 1 -2.05 -45.71 10.48
N ARG A 2 -3.10 -45.82 9.66
CA ARG A 2 -3.50 -44.75 8.74
C ARG A 2 -4.33 -43.74 9.53
N LEU A 3 -3.88 -42.49 9.66
CA LEU A 3 -4.60 -41.44 10.37
C LEU A 3 -5.87 -41.07 9.61
N THR A 4 -6.97 -40.86 10.34
CA THR A 4 -8.23 -40.38 9.76
C THR A 4 -8.15 -38.91 9.40
N ASN A 5 -9.06 -38.42 8.55
CA ASN A 5 -9.13 -37.01 8.22
C ASN A 5 -9.47 -36.15 9.46
N GLU A 6 -10.38 -36.64 10.31
CA GLU A 6 -10.73 -35.99 11.59
C GLU A 6 -9.53 -35.80 12.51
N GLN A 7 -8.66 -36.83 12.64
CA GLN A 7 -7.43 -36.70 13.42
C GLN A 7 -6.46 -35.66 12.84
N ARG A 8 -6.39 -35.55 11.51
CA ARG A 8 -5.56 -34.53 10.85
C ARG A 8 -6.11 -33.14 11.12
N GLU A 9 -7.39 -32.92 10.99
CA GLU A 9 -8.05 -31.65 11.27
C GLU A 9 -7.92 -31.26 12.74
N GLN A 10 -8.06 -32.22 13.66
CA GLN A 10 -7.81 -31.99 15.08
C GLN A 10 -6.38 -31.54 15.36
N VAL A 11 -5.38 -32.16 14.75
CA VAL A 11 -3.96 -31.76 14.88
C VAL A 11 -3.75 -30.33 14.35
N ILE A 12 -4.33 -30.00 13.22
CA ILE A 12 -4.25 -28.67 12.62
C ILE A 12 -4.88 -27.62 13.55
N THR A 13 -6.07 -27.91 14.07
CA THR A 13 -6.81 -27.03 14.98
C THR A 13 -6.03 -26.81 16.28
N LEU A 14 -5.52 -27.89 16.88
CA LEU A 14 -4.69 -27.79 18.08
C LEU A 14 -3.41 -26.99 17.84
N ARG A 15 -2.76 -27.15 16.66
CA ARG A 15 -1.52 -26.47 16.33
C ARG A 15 -1.68 -24.94 16.25
N ARG A 16 -2.87 -24.47 15.98
CA ARG A 16 -3.17 -23.02 16.00
C ARG A 16 -2.99 -22.37 17.38
N LYS A 17 -3.10 -23.18 18.46
CA LYS A 17 -3.08 -22.71 19.86
C LYS A 17 -1.95 -23.29 20.70
N HIS A 18 -1.31 -24.36 20.25
CA HIS A 18 -0.36 -25.14 21.02
C HIS A 18 0.96 -25.37 20.27
N SER A 19 2.03 -25.58 20.98
CA SER A 19 3.33 -26.00 20.43
C SER A 19 3.23 -27.41 19.82
N LEU A 20 4.18 -27.78 18.95
CA LEU A 20 4.19 -29.11 18.33
C LEU A 20 4.26 -30.25 19.35
N SER A 21 4.95 -30.05 20.47
CA SER A 21 5.06 -31.02 21.56
C SER A 21 3.76 -31.17 22.34
N GLU A 22 3.09 -30.08 22.64
CA GLU A 22 1.77 -30.10 23.29
C GLU A 22 0.71 -30.74 22.40
N VAL A 23 0.70 -30.40 21.11
CA VAL A 23 -0.22 -31.04 20.12
C VAL A 23 0.01 -32.55 20.07
N ALA A 24 1.29 -32.99 20.08
CA ALA A 24 1.60 -34.43 20.10
C ALA A 24 1.01 -35.14 21.34
N SER A 25 1.15 -34.49 22.50
CA SER A 25 0.59 -34.97 23.76
C SER A 25 -0.94 -34.98 23.75
N LEU A 26 -1.58 -33.87 23.34
CA LEU A 26 -3.03 -33.70 23.33
C LEU A 26 -3.74 -34.64 22.29
N ALA A 27 -3.11 -34.83 21.14
CA ALA A 27 -3.64 -35.70 20.09
C ALA A 27 -3.27 -37.19 20.25
N GLY A 28 -2.44 -37.52 21.25
CA GLY A 28 -1.96 -38.91 21.44
C GLY A 28 -1.10 -39.41 20.28
N LEU A 29 -0.39 -38.55 19.59
CA LEU A 29 0.42 -38.85 18.40
C LEU A 29 1.92 -38.61 18.67
N SER A 30 2.77 -39.32 17.89
CA SER A 30 4.19 -39.00 17.92
C SER A 30 4.47 -37.58 17.37
N LEU A 31 5.49 -36.93 17.90
CA LEU A 31 5.94 -35.62 17.42
C LEU A 31 6.27 -35.64 15.91
N GLY A 32 6.83 -36.77 15.42
CA GLY A 32 7.10 -36.97 13.99
C GLY A 32 5.84 -36.99 13.15
N SER A 33 4.76 -37.68 13.64
CA SER A 33 3.47 -37.71 12.98
C SER A 33 2.83 -36.33 12.92
N VAL A 34 2.87 -35.57 14.03
CA VAL A 34 2.37 -34.19 14.11
C VAL A 34 3.13 -33.29 13.13
N LYS A 35 4.46 -33.32 13.15
CA LYS A 35 5.28 -32.55 12.18
C LYS A 35 4.92 -32.88 10.73
N SER A 36 4.71 -34.16 10.42
CA SER A 36 4.36 -34.59 9.06
C SER A 36 2.96 -34.09 8.63
N ILE A 37 1.98 -34.13 9.55
CA ILE A 37 0.62 -33.61 9.28
C ILE A 37 0.69 -32.10 9.01
N ILE A 38 1.34 -31.36 9.89
CA ILE A 38 1.48 -29.91 9.81
C ILE A 38 2.21 -29.50 8.53
N SER A 39 3.32 -30.14 8.20
CA SER A 39 4.07 -29.88 6.96
C SER A 39 3.23 -30.13 5.71
N ARG A 40 2.45 -31.21 5.69
CA ARG A 40 1.60 -31.57 4.54
C ARG A 40 0.35 -30.69 4.41
N SER A 41 -0.10 -30.07 5.50
CA SER A 41 -1.26 -29.19 5.45
C SER A 41 -0.95 -27.89 4.71
N GLY A 42 0.32 -27.48 4.64
CA GLY A 42 0.73 -26.19 4.07
C GLY A 42 0.38 -24.96 4.91
N LEU A 43 -0.53 -25.09 5.89
CA LEU A 43 -1.13 -23.96 6.63
C LEU A 43 -0.17 -23.19 7.55
N PHE A 44 1.05 -23.70 7.78
CA PHE A 44 2.05 -23.06 8.64
C PHE A 44 3.34 -22.75 7.90
N THR A 45 3.32 -22.83 6.58
CA THR A 45 4.37 -22.42 5.66
C THR A 45 3.81 -21.38 4.71
N ASP A 46 4.65 -20.47 4.26
CA ASP A 46 4.23 -19.48 3.27
C ASP A 46 3.68 -20.16 2.03
N ASN A 47 2.64 -19.59 1.44
CA ASN A 47 2.02 -20.11 0.23
C ASN A 47 2.79 -19.62 -1.02
N PRO A 48 3.52 -20.51 -1.73
CA PRO A 48 4.32 -20.08 -2.87
C PRO A 48 3.49 -19.59 -4.06
N ARG A 49 2.26 -20.09 -4.25
CA ARG A 49 1.36 -19.63 -5.32
C ARG A 49 0.82 -18.24 -5.01
N HIS A 50 0.39 -18.04 -3.78
CA HIS A 50 -0.04 -16.72 -3.30
C HIS A 50 1.09 -15.70 -3.46
N ARG A 51 2.30 -16.00 -2.99
CA ARG A 51 3.44 -15.07 -3.13
C ARG A 51 3.80 -14.79 -4.57
N ALA A 52 3.76 -15.78 -5.45
CA ALA A 52 4.02 -15.58 -6.87
C ALA A 52 2.97 -14.66 -7.52
N MET A 53 1.69 -14.79 -7.13
CA MET A 53 0.60 -13.95 -7.62
C MET A 53 0.79 -12.48 -7.18
N PHE A 54 1.14 -12.25 -5.93
CA PHE A 54 1.28 -10.93 -5.32
C PHE A 54 2.76 -10.49 -5.27
N THR A 55 3.46 -10.63 -6.39
CA THR A 55 4.83 -10.14 -6.57
C THR A 55 4.89 -9.25 -7.81
N LEU A 56 5.39 -8.03 -7.64
CA LEU A 56 5.60 -7.11 -8.76
C LEU A 56 6.58 -7.69 -9.78
N PRO A 57 6.43 -7.38 -11.07
CA PRO A 57 7.42 -7.75 -12.08
C PRO A 57 8.82 -7.27 -11.67
N PRO A 58 9.87 -8.03 -12.00
CA PRO A 58 11.24 -7.59 -11.74
C PRO A 58 11.55 -6.31 -12.54
N LEU A 59 12.43 -5.46 -12.01
CA LEU A 59 12.98 -4.34 -12.78
C LEU A 59 13.69 -4.89 -14.02
N GLN A 60 13.26 -4.44 -15.18
CA GLN A 60 13.97 -4.74 -16.43
C GLN A 60 15.22 -3.88 -16.46
N SER A 61 16.37 -4.52 -16.67
CA SER A 61 17.69 -3.86 -16.64
C SER A 61 18.02 -3.07 -17.91
N SER A 62 17.03 -2.42 -18.53
CA SER A 62 17.29 -1.45 -19.59
C SER A 62 17.73 -0.15 -18.94
N GLY A 63 19.04 0.10 -18.92
CA GLY A 63 19.69 1.24 -18.26
C GLY A 63 19.36 2.63 -18.81
N GLU A 64 18.21 2.85 -19.41
CA GLU A 64 17.88 4.09 -20.13
C GLU A 64 16.50 4.70 -19.82
N THR A 65 15.77 4.22 -18.84
CA THR A 65 14.38 4.70 -18.63
C THR A 65 14.14 5.57 -17.40
N LEU A 66 15.04 6.52 -17.14
CA LEU A 66 14.59 7.67 -16.34
C LEU A 66 13.63 8.50 -17.21
N PRO A 67 12.45 8.85 -16.71
CA PRO A 67 11.56 9.74 -17.41
C PRO A 67 12.30 11.00 -17.85
N ALA A 68 12.10 11.43 -19.09
CA ALA A 68 12.72 12.65 -19.58
C ALA A 68 12.42 13.82 -18.61
N VAL A 69 13.42 14.66 -18.35
CA VAL A 69 13.19 15.84 -17.53
C VAL A 69 12.24 16.76 -18.29
N PRO A 70 11.03 17.09 -17.76
CA PRO A 70 10.09 17.95 -18.45
C PRO A 70 10.72 19.28 -18.83
N GLU A 71 10.25 19.93 -19.87
CA GLU A 71 10.66 21.31 -20.16
C GLU A 71 10.38 22.23 -18.97
N LEU A 72 11.15 23.32 -18.87
CA LEU A 72 10.88 24.32 -17.83
C LEU A 72 9.53 24.96 -18.09
N PRO A 73 8.65 25.06 -17.08
CA PRO A 73 7.38 25.73 -17.25
C PRO A 73 7.59 27.23 -17.58
N PRO A 74 6.73 27.83 -18.40
CA PRO A 74 6.79 29.26 -18.66
C PRO A 74 6.54 30.05 -17.37
N GLN A 75 7.16 31.22 -17.25
CA GLN A 75 6.88 32.15 -16.16
C GLN A 75 5.58 32.89 -16.48
N GLU A 76 4.59 32.75 -15.64
CA GLU A 76 3.29 33.42 -15.80
C GLU A 76 2.99 34.36 -14.64
N VAL A 77 2.32 35.46 -14.92
CA VAL A 77 1.75 36.34 -13.89
C VAL A 77 0.38 35.78 -13.50
N VAL A 78 0.30 35.18 -12.33
CA VAL A 78 -0.92 34.48 -11.82
C VAL A 78 -1.68 35.38 -10.85
N THR A 79 -0.96 35.95 -9.87
CA THR A 79 -1.54 36.74 -8.78
C THR A 79 -1.32 38.23 -8.95
N GLY A 80 -0.31 38.63 -9.70
CA GLY A 80 0.20 40.00 -9.81
C GLY A 80 1.15 40.41 -8.68
N ASP A 81 1.34 39.54 -7.69
CA ASP A 81 2.35 39.69 -6.65
C ASP A 81 3.63 38.99 -7.08
N LYS A 82 4.69 39.76 -7.28
CA LYS A 82 5.96 39.30 -7.87
C LYS A 82 6.59 38.15 -7.07
N GLU A 83 6.55 38.20 -5.74
CA GLU A 83 7.16 37.16 -4.91
C GLU A 83 6.33 35.89 -4.91
N ILE A 84 4.99 36.01 -4.88
CA ILE A 84 4.09 34.86 -4.97
C ILE A 84 4.17 34.21 -6.34
N ASP A 85 4.16 34.99 -7.42
CA ASP A 85 4.27 34.47 -8.79
C ASP A 85 5.63 33.81 -9.04
N ALA A 86 6.72 34.38 -8.50
CA ALA A 86 8.04 33.76 -8.53
C ALA A 86 8.04 32.42 -7.77
N LEU A 87 7.45 32.39 -6.57
CA LEU A 87 7.37 31.16 -5.77
C LEU A 87 6.49 30.10 -6.43
N LEU A 88 5.37 30.46 -7.05
CA LEU A 88 4.54 29.57 -7.85
C LEU A 88 5.33 28.89 -8.97
N TRP A 89 6.12 29.68 -9.70
CA TRP A 89 6.97 29.14 -10.76
C TRP A 89 8.08 28.23 -10.21
N LEU A 90 8.77 28.64 -9.14
CA LEU A 90 9.79 27.81 -8.49
C LEU A 90 9.22 26.48 -7.99
N ARG A 91 8.00 26.48 -7.49
CA ARG A 91 7.30 25.24 -7.10
C ARG A 91 7.05 24.31 -8.29
N GLN A 92 6.71 24.84 -9.47
CA GLN A 92 6.58 24.04 -10.69
C GLN A 92 7.92 23.45 -11.12
N VAL A 93 9.01 24.24 -11.05
CA VAL A 93 10.38 23.77 -11.33
C VAL A 93 10.79 22.65 -10.37
N ILE A 94 10.56 22.81 -9.05
CA ILE A 94 10.81 21.78 -8.03
C ILE A 94 9.94 20.56 -8.28
N GLY A 95 8.70 20.76 -8.72
CA GLY A 95 7.75 19.70 -9.08
C GLY A 95 8.22 18.77 -10.21
N THR A 96 9.25 19.15 -10.98
CA THR A 96 9.87 18.25 -11.97
C THR A 96 10.60 17.06 -11.34
N GLY A 97 10.99 17.16 -10.07
CA GLY A 97 11.76 16.12 -9.36
C GLY A 97 13.22 15.98 -9.81
N ASP A 98 13.70 16.89 -10.69
CA ASP A 98 15.08 16.89 -11.13
C ASP A 98 16.00 17.53 -10.08
N PRO A 99 17.03 16.81 -9.56
CA PRO A 99 17.87 17.33 -8.48
C PRO A 99 18.61 18.62 -8.80
N VAL A 100 19.04 18.79 -10.06
CA VAL A 100 19.79 19.99 -10.48
C VAL A 100 18.85 21.21 -10.49
N ARG A 101 17.66 21.04 -11.08
CA ARG A 101 16.64 22.10 -11.11
C ARG A 101 16.12 22.44 -9.70
N ILE A 102 15.96 21.45 -8.85
CA ILE A 102 15.57 21.64 -7.43
C ILE A 102 16.61 22.50 -6.73
N ALA A 103 17.91 22.21 -6.88
CA ALA A 103 18.97 23.00 -6.27
C ALA A 103 18.95 24.45 -6.75
N GLN A 104 18.83 24.67 -8.07
CA GLN A 104 18.75 26.02 -8.67
C GLN A 104 17.50 26.78 -8.19
N ALA A 105 16.34 26.11 -8.13
CA ALA A 105 15.10 26.72 -7.66
C ALA A 105 15.17 27.11 -6.18
N LYS A 106 15.78 26.29 -5.34
CA LYS A 106 15.98 26.59 -3.91
C LYS A 106 16.94 27.73 -3.71
N GLU A 107 18.03 27.82 -4.47
CA GLU A 107 18.95 28.95 -4.47
C GLU A 107 18.23 30.27 -4.87
N ALA A 108 17.42 30.21 -5.93
CA ALA A 108 16.64 31.38 -6.38
C ALA A 108 15.60 31.77 -5.32
N ALA A 109 14.93 30.82 -4.67
CA ALA A 109 13.98 31.09 -3.58
C ALA A 109 14.62 31.75 -2.37
N GLY A 110 15.92 31.50 -2.10
CA GLY A 110 16.67 32.16 -1.04
C GLY A 110 16.83 33.69 -1.23
N ARG A 111 16.51 34.23 -2.42
CA ARG A 111 16.47 35.66 -2.70
C ARG A 111 15.14 36.31 -2.31
N ILE A 112 14.11 35.53 -2.01
CA ILE A 112 12.84 36.02 -1.48
C ILE A 112 13.03 36.23 0.01
N THR A 113 12.95 37.49 0.45
CA THR A 113 13.23 37.89 1.84
C THR A 113 11.98 37.93 2.72
N THR A 114 10.80 37.92 2.12
CA THR A 114 9.52 37.90 2.85
C THR A 114 9.37 36.57 3.61
N PRO A 115 9.01 36.60 4.92
CA PRO A 115 8.79 35.42 5.71
C PRO A 115 7.72 34.51 5.11
N SER A 116 7.90 33.17 5.29
CA SER A 116 7.01 32.12 4.74
C SER A 116 5.56 32.30 5.13
N ASP A 117 5.30 32.64 6.40
CA ASP A 117 3.95 32.86 6.94
C ASP A 117 3.23 34.05 6.29
N GLU A 118 3.99 35.10 5.97
CA GLU A 118 3.45 36.28 5.26
C GLU A 118 3.13 35.94 3.80
N LEU A 119 4.01 35.19 3.11
CA LEU A 119 3.74 34.69 1.74
C LEU A 119 2.51 33.78 1.70
N GLU A 120 2.38 32.84 2.64
CA GLU A 120 1.21 31.96 2.75
C GLU A 120 -0.07 32.76 2.99
N LYS A 121 -0.03 33.75 3.85
CA LYS A 121 -1.16 34.63 4.17
C LYS A 121 -1.58 35.50 2.96
N ARG A 122 -0.62 36.05 2.23
CA ARG A 122 -0.89 36.83 1.01
C ARG A 122 -1.50 35.96 -0.08
N TYR A 123 -0.93 34.76 -0.29
CA TYR A 123 -1.45 33.81 -1.27
C TYR A 123 -2.84 33.28 -0.87
N GLY A 124 -3.06 32.99 0.42
CA GLY A 124 -4.37 32.57 0.95
C GLY A 124 -5.46 33.62 0.72
N LYS A 125 -5.14 34.91 0.93
CA LYS A 125 -6.07 36.00 0.62
C LYS A 125 -6.45 36.06 -0.87
N TRP A 126 -5.46 35.88 -1.74
CA TRP A 126 -5.71 35.85 -3.18
C TRP A 126 -6.60 34.66 -3.57
N LEU A 127 -6.35 33.46 -3.03
CA LEU A 127 -7.17 32.26 -3.27
C LEU A 127 -8.63 32.46 -2.82
N VAL A 128 -8.85 33.06 -1.65
CA VAL A 128 -10.19 33.38 -1.15
C VAL A 128 -10.88 34.39 -2.08
N GLY A 129 -10.18 35.41 -2.51
CA GLY A 129 -10.72 36.41 -3.44
C GLY A 129 -11.13 35.82 -4.79
N LYS A 130 -10.33 34.87 -5.30
CA LYS A 130 -10.62 34.16 -6.58
C LYS A 130 -11.68 33.08 -6.43
N GLY A 131 -11.63 32.31 -5.32
CA GLY A 131 -12.50 31.13 -5.11
C GLY A 131 -13.88 31.46 -4.52
N GLY A 132 -14.09 32.69 -4.03
CA GLY A 132 -15.37 33.14 -3.47
C GLY A 132 -15.78 32.53 -2.13
N HIS A 133 -14.95 31.67 -1.52
CA HIS A 133 -15.21 31.08 -0.20
C HIS A 133 -13.94 30.92 0.64
N VAL A 134 -14.09 30.96 1.96
CA VAL A 134 -12.97 30.96 2.93
C VAL A 134 -12.11 29.68 2.82
N LEU A 135 -12.72 28.54 2.52
CA LEU A 135 -12.00 27.27 2.40
C LEU A 135 -10.97 27.24 1.26
N ALA A 136 -11.11 28.11 0.24
CA ALA A 136 -10.12 28.22 -0.82
C ALA A 136 -8.75 28.64 -0.27
N GLY A 137 -8.72 29.40 0.85
CA GLY A 137 -7.49 29.79 1.52
C GLY A 137 -6.67 28.63 2.10
N LEU A 138 -7.29 27.46 2.35
CA LEU A 138 -6.58 26.26 2.82
C LEU A 138 -5.52 25.78 1.83
N GLY A 139 -5.68 26.09 0.54
CA GLY A 139 -4.69 25.79 -0.50
C GLY A 139 -3.34 26.51 -0.33
N SER A 140 -3.25 27.51 0.56
CA SER A 140 -1.99 28.19 0.87
C SER A 140 -1.16 27.50 1.97
N ILE A 141 -1.71 26.55 2.68
CA ILE A 141 -1.02 25.84 3.77
C ILE A 141 0.17 25.05 3.19
N GLY A 142 1.36 25.33 3.72
CA GLY A 142 2.61 24.73 3.24
C GLY A 142 3.04 25.23 1.85
N PHE A 143 2.47 26.33 1.36
CA PHE A 143 2.84 26.93 0.07
C PHE A 143 4.32 27.30 0.00
N ALA A 144 4.89 27.81 1.09
CA ALA A 144 6.29 28.16 1.16
C ALA A 144 7.22 26.99 1.53
N ASN A 145 6.71 25.80 1.83
CA ASN A 145 7.52 24.63 2.16
C ASN A 145 8.09 23.96 0.90
N LEU A 146 9.19 24.51 0.39
CA LEU A 146 9.88 23.99 -0.80
C LEU A 146 10.68 22.72 -0.51
N ASP A 147 11.17 22.51 0.72
CA ASP A 147 11.89 21.28 1.10
C ASP A 147 10.99 20.06 1.09
N GLY A 148 9.81 20.18 1.69
CA GLY A 148 8.82 19.12 1.65
C GLY A 148 8.35 18.82 0.22
N LEU A 149 8.19 19.84 -0.62
CA LEU A 149 7.85 19.67 -2.02
C LEU A 149 8.98 18.97 -2.79
N ALA A 150 10.23 19.37 -2.58
CA ALA A 150 11.40 18.77 -3.22
C ALA A 150 11.51 17.28 -2.90
N LYS A 151 11.38 16.91 -1.61
CA LYS A 151 11.40 15.51 -1.19
C LYS A 151 10.33 14.70 -1.92
N ARG A 152 9.07 15.12 -1.86
CA ARG A 152 7.96 14.42 -2.54
C ARG A 152 8.14 14.33 -4.06
N SER A 153 8.72 15.37 -4.69
CA SER A 153 8.94 15.38 -6.15
C SER A 153 10.04 14.40 -6.57
N ILE A 154 11.12 14.28 -5.78
CA ILE A 154 12.19 13.30 -6.00
C ILE A 154 11.65 11.89 -5.82
N GLU A 155 10.90 11.63 -4.73
CA GLU A 155 10.28 10.33 -4.47
C GLU A 155 9.30 9.94 -5.59
N ARG A 156 8.44 10.88 -6.03
CA ARG A 156 7.53 10.62 -7.16
C ARG A 156 8.28 10.25 -8.43
N ARG A 157 9.36 10.99 -8.77
CA ARG A 157 10.16 10.69 -9.97
C ARG A 157 10.85 9.34 -9.88
N ALA A 158 11.34 8.96 -8.70
CA ALA A 158 11.92 7.63 -8.48
C ALA A 158 10.88 6.51 -8.66
N ASN A 159 9.68 6.71 -8.11
CA ASN A 159 8.57 5.77 -8.25
C ASN A 159 8.08 5.66 -9.71
N GLU A 160 8.03 6.78 -10.45
CA GLU A 160 7.69 6.80 -11.87
C GLU A 160 8.72 6.00 -12.69
N ALA A 161 10.02 6.20 -12.43
CA ALA A 161 11.08 5.44 -13.07
C ALA A 161 11.00 3.94 -12.75
N GLU A 162 10.71 3.58 -11.49
CA GLU A 162 10.50 2.20 -11.08
C GLU A 162 9.27 1.59 -11.78
N ALA A 163 8.15 2.31 -11.86
CA ALA A 163 6.94 1.86 -12.52
C ALA A 163 7.21 1.53 -14.00
N ILE A 164 7.84 2.46 -14.72
CA ILE A 164 8.21 2.27 -16.13
C ILE A 164 9.19 1.10 -16.27
N GLY A 165 10.19 1.00 -15.38
CA GLY A 165 11.17 -0.08 -15.41
C GLY A 165 10.60 -1.47 -15.12
N ARG A 166 9.49 -1.58 -14.39
CA ARG A 166 8.82 -2.85 -14.09
C ARG A 166 7.78 -3.23 -15.14
N PHE A 167 6.97 -2.27 -15.58
CA PHE A 167 5.78 -2.52 -16.38
C PHE A 167 5.92 -2.12 -17.85
N GLY A 168 6.78 -1.16 -18.18
CA GLY A 168 6.90 -0.65 -19.55
C GLY A 168 5.55 -0.19 -20.09
N ASP A 169 5.20 -0.69 -21.29
CA ASP A 169 3.94 -0.36 -21.97
C ASP A 169 2.70 -0.97 -21.26
N ALA A 170 2.90 -2.02 -20.45
CA ALA A 170 1.83 -2.69 -19.69
C ALA A 170 1.52 -2.01 -18.34
N LEU A 171 1.99 -0.79 -18.10
CA LEU A 171 1.79 -0.08 -16.83
C LEU A 171 0.31 0.04 -16.42
N TRP A 172 -0.57 0.16 -17.40
CA TRP A 172 -2.00 0.36 -17.18
C TRP A 172 -2.84 -0.90 -17.41
N ASP A 173 -2.21 -2.00 -17.79
CA ASP A 173 -2.88 -3.28 -17.91
C ASP A 173 -3.13 -3.88 -16.52
N ASP A 174 -4.24 -4.61 -16.37
CA ASP A 174 -4.50 -5.34 -15.14
C ASP A 174 -3.42 -6.41 -14.92
N THR A 175 -2.84 -6.42 -13.73
CA THR A 175 -1.96 -7.50 -13.31
C THR A 175 -2.76 -8.80 -13.12
N GLN A 176 -2.09 -9.94 -13.03
CA GLN A 176 -2.75 -11.21 -12.73
C GLN A 176 -3.51 -11.16 -11.40
N ALA A 177 -2.99 -10.43 -10.42
CA ALA A 177 -3.65 -10.25 -9.12
C ALA A 177 -4.90 -9.39 -9.22
N GLU A 178 -4.89 -8.32 -10.00
CA GLU A 178 -6.08 -7.49 -10.26
C GLU A 178 -7.12 -8.27 -11.04
N ALA A 179 -6.74 -8.95 -12.11
CA ALA A 179 -7.63 -9.81 -12.89
C ALA A 179 -8.29 -10.91 -12.03
N PHE A 180 -7.54 -11.49 -11.09
CA PHE A 180 -8.08 -12.43 -10.12
C PHE A 180 -9.14 -11.79 -9.21
N CYS A 181 -8.92 -10.58 -8.72
CA CYS A 181 -9.91 -9.87 -7.90
C CYS A 181 -11.19 -9.57 -8.68
N LEU A 182 -11.06 -9.03 -9.89
CA LEU A 182 -12.17 -8.73 -10.79
C LEU A 182 -13.01 -9.98 -11.11
N GLU A 183 -12.35 -11.10 -11.43
CA GLU A 183 -13.04 -12.37 -11.71
C GLU A 183 -13.72 -12.96 -10.48
N SER A 184 -13.07 -12.94 -9.32
CA SER A 184 -13.59 -13.51 -8.07
C SER A 184 -14.87 -12.81 -7.62
N LEU A 185 -14.97 -11.51 -7.76
CA LEU A 185 -16.14 -10.72 -7.34
C LEU A 185 -17.12 -10.45 -8.47
N ARG A 186 -16.90 -11.00 -9.66
CA ARG A 186 -17.78 -10.83 -10.80
C ARG A 186 -19.23 -11.21 -10.46
N GLY A 187 -20.16 -10.28 -10.78
CA GLY A 187 -21.58 -10.48 -10.58
C GLY A 187 -22.08 -10.27 -9.15
N LEU A 188 -21.22 -9.83 -8.22
CA LEU A 188 -21.69 -9.29 -6.95
C LEU A 188 -22.23 -7.87 -7.14
N GLU A 189 -23.30 -7.56 -6.44
CA GLU A 189 -23.84 -6.20 -6.37
C GLU A 189 -23.22 -5.47 -5.17
N THR A 190 -22.92 -4.19 -5.34
CA THR A 190 -22.42 -3.33 -4.25
C THR A 190 -23.60 -2.81 -3.42
N GLU A 191 -23.40 -2.76 -2.12
CA GLU A 191 -24.28 -2.05 -1.19
C GLU A 191 -23.69 -0.65 -0.97
N THR A 192 -24.39 0.38 -1.44
CA THR A 192 -23.91 1.77 -1.43
C THR A 192 -22.68 1.96 -2.33
N TRP A 193 -21.47 1.65 -1.87
CA TRP A 193 -20.20 1.78 -2.60
C TRP A 193 -19.30 0.55 -2.44
N ASP A 194 -19.58 -0.30 -1.44
CA ASP A 194 -18.75 -1.46 -1.09
C ASP A 194 -19.50 -2.77 -1.34
N TYR A 195 -18.75 -3.84 -1.57
CA TYR A 195 -19.31 -5.20 -1.60
C TYR A 195 -19.57 -5.69 -0.16
N PRO A 196 -20.62 -6.50 0.08
CA PRO A 196 -20.87 -7.11 1.39
C PRO A 196 -19.65 -7.94 1.84
N PRO A 197 -19.05 -7.65 3.02
CA PRO A 197 -17.80 -8.27 3.45
C PRO A 197 -17.86 -9.80 3.56
N GLU A 198 -19.03 -10.35 3.93
CA GLU A 198 -19.23 -11.78 4.05
C GLU A 198 -19.17 -12.49 2.69
N LEU A 199 -19.78 -11.87 1.65
CA LEU A 199 -19.73 -12.38 0.28
C LEU A 199 -18.34 -12.26 -0.32
N VAL A 200 -17.63 -11.14 -0.04
CA VAL A 200 -16.22 -10.96 -0.42
C VAL A 200 -15.37 -12.08 0.17
N ALA A 201 -15.53 -12.36 1.47
CA ALA A 201 -14.80 -13.43 2.14
C ALA A 201 -15.12 -14.82 1.57
N GLU A 202 -16.39 -15.10 1.28
CA GLU A 202 -16.83 -16.36 0.67
C GLU A 202 -16.18 -16.56 -0.71
N ARG A 203 -16.24 -15.53 -1.57
CA ARG A 203 -15.71 -15.57 -2.93
C ARG A 203 -14.21 -15.80 -2.95
N PHE A 204 -13.43 -15.07 -2.14
CA PHE A 204 -11.98 -15.28 -2.09
C PHE A 204 -11.59 -16.61 -1.44
N LYS A 205 -12.28 -17.04 -0.39
CA LYS A 205 -12.03 -18.34 0.27
C LYS A 205 -12.36 -19.54 -0.63
N ALA A 206 -13.12 -19.34 -1.72
CA ALA A 206 -13.35 -20.38 -2.73
C ALA A 206 -12.08 -20.73 -3.54
N HIS A 207 -11.02 -19.92 -3.44
CA HIS A 207 -9.73 -20.11 -4.10
C HIS A 207 -8.61 -20.40 -3.08
N PRO A 208 -8.63 -21.56 -2.39
CA PRO A 208 -7.72 -21.85 -1.28
C PRO A 208 -6.23 -21.82 -1.67
N GLU A 209 -5.91 -22.10 -2.93
CA GLU A 209 -4.54 -22.06 -3.47
C GLU A 209 -3.95 -20.65 -3.56
N LEU A 210 -4.81 -19.63 -3.55
CA LEU A 210 -4.42 -18.20 -3.60
C LEU A 210 -4.71 -17.48 -2.27
N MET A 211 -5.02 -18.24 -1.21
CA MET A 211 -5.18 -17.67 0.13
C MET A 211 -3.85 -17.61 0.87
N PRO A 212 -3.62 -16.55 1.68
CA PRO A 212 -2.48 -16.52 2.57
C PRO A 212 -2.54 -17.65 3.60
N HIS A 213 -1.42 -18.31 3.83
CA HIS A 213 -1.30 -19.38 4.85
C HIS A 213 -0.74 -18.83 6.17
N THR A 214 -0.06 -17.70 6.13
CA THR A 214 0.66 -17.12 7.26
C THR A 214 0.43 -15.61 7.33
N LEU A 215 0.69 -14.99 8.49
CA LEU A 215 0.70 -13.54 8.60
C LEU A 215 1.76 -12.90 7.68
N SER A 216 2.87 -13.60 7.45
CA SER A 216 3.90 -13.15 6.51
C SER A 216 3.39 -13.09 5.07
N ASP A 217 2.49 -14.00 4.66
CA ASP A 217 1.83 -13.92 3.35
C ASP A 217 0.86 -12.74 3.28
N CYS A 218 0.09 -12.50 4.35
CA CYS A 218 -0.79 -11.32 4.41
C CYS A 218 0.00 -10.02 4.24
N LEU A 219 1.09 -9.87 4.99
CA LEU A 219 1.93 -8.67 4.89
C LEU A 219 2.58 -8.53 3.51
N HIS A 220 2.93 -9.65 2.87
CA HIS A 220 3.45 -9.66 1.50
C HIS A 220 2.42 -9.15 0.49
N GLU A 221 1.17 -9.61 0.60
CA GLU A 221 0.08 -9.16 -0.27
C GLU A 221 -0.26 -7.68 -0.03
N LEU A 222 -0.40 -7.25 1.22
CA LEU A 222 -0.66 -5.84 1.55
C LEU A 222 0.44 -4.91 1.00
N ALA A 223 1.71 -5.29 1.15
CA ALA A 223 2.83 -4.54 0.60
C ALA A 223 2.78 -4.49 -0.96
N TYR A 224 2.33 -5.57 -1.61
CA TYR A 224 2.15 -5.58 -3.06
C TYR A 224 1.12 -4.54 -3.52
N TRP A 225 -0.03 -4.45 -2.85
CA TRP A 225 -1.08 -3.49 -3.19
C TRP A 225 -0.63 -2.05 -2.95
N ASP A 226 0.03 -1.78 -1.82
CA ASP A 226 0.59 -0.47 -1.50
C ASP A 226 1.63 -0.05 -2.55
N ASP A 227 2.53 -0.95 -2.93
CA ASP A 227 3.57 -0.68 -3.94
C ASP A 227 2.97 -0.46 -5.33
N LEU A 228 2.01 -1.29 -5.77
CA LEU A 228 1.36 -1.15 -7.07
C LEU A 228 0.63 0.21 -7.16
N TYR A 229 -0.12 0.58 -6.11
CA TYR A 229 -0.79 1.87 -6.04
C TYR A 229 0.20 3.02 -6.07
N ARG A 230 1.26 2.97 -5.26
CA ARG A 230 2.33 3.98 -5.18
C ARG A 230 2.98 4.20 -6.55
N LEU A 231 3.30 3.14 -7.27
CA LEU A 231 3.95 3.19 -8.58
C LEU A 231 3.03 3.83 -9.64
N ARG A 232 1.79 3.38 -9.76
CA ARG A 232 0.83 3.93 -10.74
C ARG A 232 0.44 5.36 -10.41
N ARG A 233 0.25 5.68 -9.12
CA ARG A 233 -0.06 7.03 -8.65
C ARG A 233 1.06 8.04 -8.92
N ALA A 234 2.30 7.60 -8.98
CA ALA A 234 3.43 8.44 -9.38
C ALA A 234 3.34 8.87 -10.85
N CYS A 235 2.80 8.00 -11.72
CA CYS A 235 2.65 8.23 -13.16
C CYS A 235 1.35 8.98 -13.51
N SER A 236 0.28 8.81 -12.74
CA SER A 236 -1.00 9.52 -12.92
C SER A 236 -1.60 9.92 -11.59
N LYS A 237 -1.88 11.21 -11.42
CA LYS A 237 -2.54 11.73 -10.22
C LYS A 237 -4.02 11.31 -10.12
N ASP A 238 -4.62 10.93 -11.24
CA ASP A 238 -6.03 10.55 -11.32
C ASP A 238 -6.20 9.02 -11.24
N TYR A 239 -5.08 8.28 -11.10
CA TYR A 239 -5.16 6.83 -10.91
C TYR A 239 -5.88 6.49 -9.60
N ASP A 240 -6.82 5.60 -9.69
CA ASP A 240 -7.47 4.94 -8.56
C ASP A 240 -7.50 3.42 -8.81
N THR A 241 -7.62 2.64 -7.73
CA THR A 241 -7.65 1.20 -7.83
C THR A 241 -9.08 0.69 -8.08
N HIS A 242 -9.23 -0.52 -8.64
CA HIS A 242 -10.52 -1.18 -8.77
C HIS A 242 -11.16 -1.45 -7.41
N GLN A 243 -12.47 -1.37 -7.33
CA GLN A 243 -13.22 -1.65 -6.10
C GLN A 243 -13.01 -3.09 -5.62
N GLU A 244 -12.85 -4.05 -6.54
CA GLU A 244 -12.57 -5.44 -6.26
C GLU A 244 -11.20 -5.64 -5.60
N VAL A 245 -10.20 -4.88 -6.04
CA VAL A 245 -8.86 -4.86 -5.45
C VAL A 245 -8.90 -4.28 -4.05
N TRP A 246 -9.58 -3.15 -3.88
CA TRP A 246 -9.81 -2.55 -2.56
C TRP A 246 -10.49 -3.53 -1.60
N SER A 247 -11.51 -4.26 -2.08
CA SER A 247 -12.22 -5.28 -1.29
C SER A 247 -11.31 -6.44 -0.91
N ARG A 248 -10.40 -6.86 -1.79
CA ARG A 248 -9.39 -7.88 -1.48
C ARG A 248 -8.40 -7.39 -0.43
N ASP A 249 -7.87 -6.20 -0.56
CA ASP A 249 -6.95 -5.59 0.39
C ASP A 249 -7.61 -5.45 1.78
N GLN A 250 -8.86 -4.98 1.84
CA GLN A 250 -9.64 -4.96 3.07
C GLN A 250 -9.86 -6.35 3.67
N PHE A 251 -10.20 -7.35 2.86
CA PHE A 251 -10.38 -8.72 3.31
C PHE A 251 -9.10 -9.29 3.94
N ILE A 252 -7.94 -9.07 3.34
CA ILE A 252 -6.66 -9.49 3.92
C ILE A 252 -6.42 -8.79 5.25
N PHE A 253 -6.61 -7.47 5.31
CA PHE A 253 -6.38 -6.70 6.51
C PHE A 253 -7.36 -7.05 7.64
N THR A 254 -8.67 -7.06 7.38
CA THR A 254 -9.69 -7.17 8.43
C THR A 254 -10.01 -8.60 8.85
N VAL A 255 -9.86 -9.56 7.94
CA VAL A 255 -10.23 -10.96 8.18
C VAL A 255 -8.99 -11.83 8.36
N MET A 256 -8.08 -11.81 7.39
CA MET A 256 -6.97 -12.77 7.41
C MET A 256 -5.94 -12.47 8.49
N LEU A 257 -5.62 -11.19 8.76
CA LEU A 257 -4.74 -10.83 9.88
C LEU A 257 -5.36 -11.20 11.25
N ALA A 258 -6.69 -11.19 11.35
CA ALA A 258 -7.38 -11.57 12.58
C ALA A 258 -7.58 -13.11 12.75
N GLU A 259 -7.57 -13.87 11.66
CA GLU A 259 -7.78 -15.32 11.68
C GLU A 259 -6.48 -16.13 11.77
N LEU A 260 -5.39 -15.66 11.13
CA LEU A 260 -4.12 -16.36 11.06
C LEU A 260 -3.28 -16.09 12.32
N ARG A 261 -2.88 -17.13 13.02
CA ARG A 261 -2.01 -17.04 14.20
C ARG A 261 -0.55 -16.85 13.80
N PRO A 262 0.20 -16.00 14.53
CA PRO A 262 1.62 -15.85 14.29
C PRO A 262 2.37 -17.16 14.55
N ARG A 263 3.30 -17.53 13.67
CA ARG A 263 4.16 -18.71 13.84
C ARG A 263 5.22 -18.52 14.91
N ASN A 264 5.62 -17.27 15.13
CA ASN A 264 6.66 -16.88 16.09
C ASN A 264 6.54 -15.39 16.44
N ARG A 265 7.40 -14.93 17.37
CA ARG A 265 7.42 -13.53 17.85
C ARG A 265 7.81 -12.53 16.77
N ASP A 266 8.63 -12.91 15.80
CA ASP A 266 9.10 -11.99 14.77
C ASP A 266 7.96 -11.68 13.78
N GLU A 267 7.15 -12.69 13.45
CA GLU A 267 5.97 -12.52 12.64
C GLU A 267 4.91 -11.67 13.36
N ALA A 268 4.65 -11.93 14.65
CA ALA A 268 3.76 -11.09 15.46
C ALA A 268 4.26 -9.63 15.52
N ARG A 269 5.57 -9.42 15.69
CA ARG A 269 6.17 -8.08 15.72
C ARG A 269 6.09 -7.38 14.37
N ALA A 270 6.29 -8.09 13.26
CA ALA A 270 6.15 -7.53 11.93
C ALA A 270 4.71 -7.06 11.66
N THR A 271 3.72 -7.88 12.03
CA THR A 271 2.29 -7.52 11.92
C THR A 271 1.96 -6.31 12.80
N LEU A 272 2.44 -6.27 14.05
CA LEU A 272 2.23 -5.13 14.93
C LEU A 272 2.83 -3.83 14.35
N ARG A 273 4.03 -3.87 13.77
CA ARG A 273 4.63 -2.71 13.11
C ARG A 273 3.78 -2.25 11.94
N HIS A 274 3.33 -3.17 11.09
CA HIS A 274 2.45 -2.84 9.98
C HIS A 274 1.17 -2.14 10.46
N LEU A 275 0.55 -2.60 11.55
CA LEU A 275 -0.64 -1.93 12.14
C LEU A 275 -0.31 -0.51 12.62
N LEU A 276 0.83 -0.31 13.31
CA LEU A 276 1.23 0.99 13.84
C LEU A 276 1.58 2.00 12.73
N ASP A 277 2.17 1.52 11.64
CA ASP A 277 2.58 2.34 10.50
C ASP A 277 1.42 2.57 9.51
N SER A 278 0.34 1.79 9.62
CA SER A 278 -0.83 1.88 8.74
C SER A 278 -1.74 3.06 9.11
N GLU A 279 -2.31 3.71 8.11
CA GLU A 279 -3.40 4.68 8.28
C GLU A 279 -4.69 4.03 8.84
N ARG A 280 -4.77 2.68 8.83
CA ARG A 280 -5.91 1.88 9.33
C ARG A 280 -5.80 1.52 10.81
N ARG A 281 -4.80 2.03 11.53
CA ARG A 281 -4.53 1.70 12.95
C ARG A 281 -5.72 1.98 13.88
N ASP A 282 -6.63 2.89 13.50
CA ASP A 282 -7.79 3.28 14.28
C ASP A 282 -9.08 2.54 13.84
N TRP A 283 -8.97 1.53 12.96
CA TRP A 283 -10.11 0.72 12.56
C TRP A 283 -10.52 -0.24 13.69
N LYS A 284 -11.83 -0.49 13.84
CA LYS A 284 -12.40 -1.39 14.88
C LYS A 284 -11.88 -2.83 14.78
N GLU A 285 -11.47 -3.29 13.61
CA GLU A 285 -10.93 -4.62 13.36
C GLU A 285 -9.53 -4.82 13.97
N VAL A 286 -8.81 -3.73 14.25
CA VAL A 286 -7.45 -3.78 14.81
C VAL A 286 -7.44 -4.45 16.18
N ASP A 287 -8.44 -4.25 17.02
CA ASP A 287 -8.53 -4.91 18.33
C ASP A 287 -8.53 -6.45 18.19
N ARG A 288 -9.28 -6.99 17.21
CA ARG A 288 -9.29 -8.44 16.93
C ARG A 288 -7.94 -8.95 16.44
N ILE A 289 -7.25 -8.15 15.64
CA ILE A 289 -5.91 -8.50 15.15
C ILE A 289 -4.93 -8.50 16.34
N LEU A 290 -4.99 -7.50 17.21
CA LEU A 290 -4.13 -7.44 18.41
C LEU A 290 -4.38 -8.63 19.34
N ASP A 291 -5.65 -8.97 19.62
CA ASP A 291 -6.01 -10.16 20.39
C ASP A 291 -5.43 -11.44 19.78
N ASN A 292 -5.46 -11.55 18.45
CA ASN A 292 -4.87 -12.68 17.74
C ASN A 292 -3.34 -12.76 17.89
N LEU A 293 -2.64 -11.61 17.97
CA LEU A 293 -1.19 -11.56 18.10
C LEU A 293 -0.70 -11.86 19.53
N ILE A 294 -1.51 -11.55 20.54
CA ILE A 294 -1.16 -11.69 21.96
C ILE A 294 -1.47 -13.11 22.45
N GLY A 295 -2.50 -13.74 21.97
CA GLY A 295 -2.80 -15.02 22.47
C GLY A 295 -3.66 -15.94 22.33
#